data_1536830a4bee0f97c3d222ec923ab3df
#
_entry.id   1536830a4bee0f97c3d222ec923ab3df
#
_cell.length_a   1.000
_cell.length_b   1.000
_cell.length_c   1.000
_cell.angle_alpha   90.00
_cell.angle_beta   90.00
_cell.angle_gamma   90.00
#
_symmetry.space_group_name_H-M   'P 1'
#
loop_
_entity.id
_entity.type
_entity.pdbx_description
1 polymer ?
#
loop_
_entity_poly.entity_id
_entity_poly.type
_entity_poly.pdbx_seq_one_letter_code
_entity_poly.pdbx_strand_id
1 'polypeptide(L)'
;GVLIDDLILLAKSAQSDFITPVDTDVAELTEMVFDKSLALGERRWQLESAAFTRAMIDPTRITQAWLQLVANAVKYSSHYSTVRLGSAVRDGRLLMWVGDEGIGIAAEEIEVVRQRFKRTAGAQEMSSGTGLGLSIVETIVAAHGGRLDIRSEVGEGSVFTMTIPLEASPVPSSSETATSGDVGASPPEQSPTASKE
;
A
#
# COMPACT_ATOMS: atom_id res chain seq x y z
N GLY A 1 17.02 -14.32 15.86
CA GLY A 1 16.87 -14.44 14.47
C GLY A 1 15.50 -14.20 13.93
N VAL A 2 15.40 -14.23 12.61
CA VAL A 2 14.21 -13.88 11.79
C VAL A 2 12.91 -14.53 12.28
N LEU A 3 12.94 -15.82 12.65
CA LEU A 3 11.74 -16.55 13.12
C LEU A 3 11.12 -15.96 14.40
N ILE A 4 11.99 -15.55 15.35
CA ILE A 4 11.54 -14.96 16.62
C ILE A 4 10.91 -13.58 16.37
N ASP A 5 11.52 -12.78 15.50
CA ASP A 5 11.05 -11.46 15.16
C ASP A 5 9.70 -11.54 14.44
N ASP A 6 9.53 -12.51 13.52
CA ASP A 6 8.30 -12.82 12.83
C ASP A 6 7.16 -13.23 13.78
N LEU A 7 7.46 -14.08 14.76
CA LEU A 7 6.49 -14.51 15.78
C LEU A 7 6.09 -13.37 16.72
N ILE A 8 7.05 -12.55 17.15
CA ILE A 8 6.77 -11.37 17.98
C ILE A 8 5.89 -10.38 17.22
N LEU A 9 6.14 -10.18 15.93
CA LEU A 9 5.32 -9.31 15.09
C LEU A 9 3.88 -9.82 15.00
N LEU A 10 3.70 -11.10 14.73
CA LEU A 10 2.36 -11.72 14.68
C LEU A 10 1.65 -11.71 16.04
N ALA A 11 2.38 -11.83 17.16
CA ALA A 11 1.80 -11.71 18.50
C ALA A 11 1.35 -10.28 18.83
N LYS A 12 2.10 -9.26 18.35
CA LYS A 12 1.75 -7.84 18.52
C LYS A 12 0.65 -7.35 17.60
N SER A 13 0.31 -8.07 16.55
CA SER A 13 -0.69 -7.65 15.56
C SER A 13 -2.10 -7.45 16.13
N ALA A 14 -2.40 -8.03 17.29
CA ALA A 14 -3.67 -7.83 18.01
C ALA A 14 -3.70 -6.55 18.88
N GLN A 15 -2.58 -5.82 18.98
CA GLN A 15 -2.49 -4.59 19.75
C GLN A 15 -2.94 -3.39 18.92
N SER A 16 -3.57 -2.41 19.56
CA SER A 16 -4.10 -1.21 18.90
C SER A 16 -3.03 -0.30 18.31
N ASP A 17 -1.78 -0.44 18.75
CA ASP A 17 -0.60 0.32 18.33
C ASP A 17 0.32 -0.45 17.36
N PHE A 18 -0.22 -1.50 16.70
CA PHE A 18 0.56 -2.33 15.78
C PHE A 18 1.13 -1.55 14.57
N ILE A 19 0.39 -0.56 14.09
CA ILE A 19 0.83 0.35 13.02
C ILE A 19 0.83 1.79 13.50
N THR A 20 1.73 2.61 12.96
CA THR A 20 1.81 4.06 13.21
C THR A 20 1.73 4.78 11.86
N PRO A 21 0.50 5.01 11.34
CA PRO A 21 0.33 5.67 10.05
C PRO A 21 0.81 7.12 10.10
N VAL A 22 1.58 7.51 9.10
CA VAL A 22 2.04 8.87 8.88
C VAL A 22 1.81 9.27 7.41
N ASP A 23 1.73 10.55 7.15
CA ASP A 23 1.62 11.07 5.78
C ASP A 23 2.91 10.76 5.00
N THR A 24 2.81 9.81 4.10
CA THR A 24 3.94 9.20 3.39
C THR A 24 3.89 9.49 1.90
N ASP A 25 5.02 9.91 1.32
CA ASP A 25 5.20 9.96 -0.12
C ASP A 25 5.38 8.55 -0.68
N VAL A 26 4.42 8.12 -1.51
CA VAL A 26 4.39 6.74 -2.03
C VAL A 26 5.43 6.54 -3.13
N ALA A 27 5.75 7.56 -3.91
CA ALA A 27 6.78 7.44 -4.94
C ALA A 27 8.15 7.22 -4.32
N GLU A 28 8.53 8.05 -3.33
CA GLU A 28 9.78 7.87 -2.58
C GLU A 28 9.85 6.51 -1.88
N LEU A 29 8.75 6.07 -1.28
CA LEU A 29 8.68 4.75 -0.64
C LEU A 29 8.90 3.62 -1.66
N THR A 30 8.29 3.74 -2.86
CA THR A 30 8.42 2.73 -3.92
C THR A 30 9.86 2.64 -4.42
N GLU A 31 10.49 3.77 -4.68
CA GLU A 31 11.89 3.83 -5.11
C GLU A 31 12.84 3.28 -4.04
N MET A 32 12.63 3.63 -2.77
CA MET A 32 13.42 3.11 -1.66
C MET A 32 13.30 1.58 -1.51
N VAL A 33 12.10 1.02 -1.69
CA VAL A 33 11.90 -0.44 -1.66
C VAL A 33 12.58 -1.09 -2.86
N PHE A 34 12.48 -0.48 -4.04
CA PHE A 34 13.18 -0.95 -5.24
C PHE A 34 14.69 -1.02 -5.02
N ASP A 35 15.30 0.05 -4.53
CA ASP A 35 16.74 0.11 -4.26
C ASP A 35 17.18 -0.97 -3.25
N LYS A 36 16.42 -1.17 -2.19
CA LYS A 36 16.69 -2.24 -1.22
C LYS A 36 16.57 -3.64 -1.83
N SER A 37 15.68 -3.80 -2.80
CA SER A 37 15.46 -5.07 -3.48
C SER A 37 16.66 -5.53 -4.30
N LEU A 38 17.42 -4.60 -4.90
CA LEU A 38 18.59 -4.90 -5.72
C LEU A 38 19.64 -5.74 -4.98
N ALA A 39 19.73 -5.65 -3.66
CA ALA A 39 20.66 -6.39 -2.83
C ALA A 39 20.20 -7.82 -2.50
N LEU A 40 18.94 -8.20 -2.81
CA LEU A 40 18.37 -9.48 -2.40
C LEU A 40 18.70 -10.65 -3.34
N GLY A 41 19.20 -10.38 -4.53
CA GLY A 41 19.60 -11.43 -5.45
C GLY A 41 19.85 -10.94 -6.87
N GLU A 42 20.56 -11.78 -7.65
CA GLU A 42 20.85 -11.51 -9.07
C GLU A 42 19.60 -11.77 -9.92
N ARG A 43 18.83 -10.71 -10.19
CA ARG A 43 17.60 -10.72 -10.98
C ARG A 43 17.64 -9.59 -12.01
N ARG A 44 16.81 -9.69 -13.03
CA ARG A 44 16.50 -8.56 -13.91
C ARG A 44 15.42 -7.72 -13.23
N TRP A 45 15.86 -6.73 -12.44
CA TRP A 45 14.98 -5.88 -11.68
C TRP A 45 14.29 -4.85 -12.57
N GLN A 46 12.98 -4.67 -12.39
CA GLN A 46 12.19 -3.68 -13.11
C GLN A 46 11.30 -2.90 -12.15
N LEU A 47 11.46 -1.60 -12.11
CA LEU A 47 10.50 -0.68 -11.51
C LEU A 47 9.47 -0.30 -12.58
N GLU A 48 8.26 -0.86 -12.48
CA GLU A 48 7.22 -0.64 -13.50
C GLU A 48 6.55 0.73 -13.34
N SER A 49 6.32 1.16 -12.10
CA SER A 49 5.69 2.43 -11.82
C SER A 49 5.89 2.84 -10.35
N ALA A 50 5.87 4.14 -10.09
CA ALA A 50 5.83 4.73 -8.76
C ALA A 50 4.65 5.70 -8.69
N ALA A 51 3.72 5.47 -7.75
CA ALA A 51 2.51 6.27 -7.62
C ALA A 51 2.82 7.67 -7.05
N PHE A 52 2.61 8.71 -7.84
CA PHE A 52 2.73 10.09 -7.36
C PHE A 52 1.53 10.46 -6.50
N THR A 53 1.55 10.05 -5.23
CA THR A 53 0.50 10.30 -4.25
C THR A 53 1.06 10.28 -2.85
N ARG A 54 0.29 10.82 -1.91
CA ARG A 54 0.55 10.68 -0.49
C ARG A 54 -0.53 9.79 0.14
N ALA A 55 -0.15 9.04 1.16
CA ALA A 55 -1.06 8.13 1.86
C ALA A 55 -0.76 8.09 3.36
N MET A 56 -1.81 7.96 4.17
CA MET A 56 -1.69 7.71 5.61
C MET A 56 -1.41 6.22 5.84
N ILE A 57 -0.15 5.87 5.87
CA ILE A 57 0.34 4.48 6.04
C ILE A 57 1.53 4.45 7.01
N ASP A 58 1.82 3.29 7.58
CA ASP A 58 3.07 3.04 8.31
C ASP A 58 4.16 2.62 7.30
N PRO A 59 5.09 3.52 6.93
CA PRO A 59 6.09 3.22 5.91
C PRO A 59 7.05 2.10 6.32
N THR A 60 7.30 1.93 7.62
CA THR A 60 8.18 0.86 8.13
C THR A 60 7.52 -0.51 7.94
N ARG A 61 6.25 -0.62 8.32
CA ARG A 61 5.48 -1.86 8.17
C ARG A 61 5.22 -2.20 6.71
N ILE A 62 4.86 -1.21 5.90
CA ILE A 62 4.68 -1.41 4.45
C ILE A 62 5.98 -1.85 3.79
N THR A 63 7.11 -1.21 4.10
CA THR A 63 8.43 -1.64 3.61
C THR A 63 8.72 -3.09 4.00
N GLN A 64 8.45 -3.47 5.25
CA GLN A 64 8.63 -4.85 5.73
C GLN A 64 7.80 -5.84 4.93
N ALA A 65 6.50 -5.56 4.74
CA ALA A 65 5.60 -6.40 3.96
C ALA A 65 6.06 -6.52 2.49
N TRP A 66 6.44 -5.41 1.89
CA TRP A 66 6.86 -5.38 0.50
C TRP A 66 8.15 -6.16 0.27
N LEU A 67 9.16 -5.99 1.14
CA LEU A 67 10.41 -6.75 1.08
C LEU A 67 10.21 -8.26 1.34
N GLN A 68 9.20 -8.65 2.11
CA GLN A 68 8.81 -10.06 2.24
C GLN A 68 8.30 -10.64 0.91
N LEU A 69 7.50 -9.89 0.17
CA LEU A 69 7.06 -10.29 -1.16
C LEU A 69 8.25 -10.38 -2.14
N VAL A 70 9.16 -9.40 -2.10
CA VAL A 70 10.39 -9.42 -2.92
C VAL A 70 11.26 -10.63 -2.58
N ALA A 71 11.46 -10.93 -1.29
CA ALA A 71 12.21 -12.10 -0.86
C ALA A 71 11.59 -13.42 -1.36
N ASN A 72 10.24 -13.50 -1.37
CA ASN A 72 9.53 -14.63 -1.97
C ASN A 72 9.77 -14.70 -3.49
N ALA A 73 9.67 -13.60 -4.20
CA ALA A 73 9.94 -13.54 -5.64
C ALA A 73 11.37 -14.02 -5.97
N VAL A 74 12.36 -13.57 -5.22
CA VAL A 74 13.75 -14.02 -5.37
C VAL A 74 13.89 -15.51 -5.03
N LYS A 75 13.23 -15.97 -3.99
CA LYS A 75 13.32 -17.35 -3.51
C LYS A 75 12.75 -18.38 -4.48
N TYR A 76 11.63 -18.06 -5.14
CA TYR A 76 10.87 -18.98 -5.98
C TYR A 76 11.05 -18.75 -7.47
N SER A 77 11.97 -17.88 -7.86
CA SER A 77 12.35 -17.66 -9.25
C SER A 77 13.81 -18.03 -9.53
N SER A 78 14.15 -18.23 -10.78
CA SER A 78 15.51 -18.58 -11.20
C SER A 78 16.44 -17.35 -11.19
N HIS A 79 17.76 -17.59 -11.12
CA HIS A 79 18.76 -16.55 -11.36
C HIS A 79 18.52 -15.87 -12.72
N TYR A 80 18.69 -14.56 -12.78
CA TYR A 80 18.49 -13.71 -13.96
C TYR A 80 17.05 -13.69 -14.54
N SER A 81 16.06 -14.31 -13.86
CA SER A 81 14.66 -14.08 -14.21
C SER A 81 14.24 -12.66 -13.87
N THR A 82 13.14 -12.21 -14.42
CA THR A 82 12.63 -10.87 -14.16
C THR A 82 11.88 -10.85 -12.82
N VAL A 83 12.21 -9.87 -11.98
CA VAL A 83 11.38 -9.48 -10.82
C VAL A 83 11.00 -8.02 -11.01
N ARG A 84 9.70 -7.76 -11.01
CA ARG A 84 9.13 -6.44 -11.21
C ARG A 84 8.35 -6.00 -9.99
N LEU A 85 8.39 -4.74 -9.69
CA LEU A 85 7.59 -4.14 -8.63
C LEU A 85 7.14 -2.74 -9.01
N GLY A 86 6.14 -2.25 -8.32
CA GLY A 86 5.65 -0.90 -8.54
C GLY A 86 4.46 -0.55 -7.66
N SER A 87 4.02 0.70 -7.78
CA SER A 87 2.82 1.18 -7.13
C SER A 87 1.97 2.02 -8.08
N ALA A 88 0.65 2.04 -7.84
CA ALA A 88 -0.30 2.84 -8.58
C ALA A 88 -1.51 3.18 -7.70
N VAL A 89 -2.24 4.21 -8.08
CA VAL A 89 -3.56 4.50 -7.51
C VAL A 89 -4.64 4.11 -8.52
N ARG A 90 -5.62 3.33 -8.07
CA ARG A 90 -6.79 2.97 -8.86
C ARG A 90 -8.03 2.91 -7.98
N ASP A 91 -9.10 3.56 -8.41
CA ASP A 91 -10.41 3.55 -7.73
C ASP A 91 -10.32 3.88 -6.23
N GLY A 92 -9.56 4.94 -5.88
CA GLY A 92 -9.35 5.37 -4.50
C GLY A 92 -8.57 4.38 -3.63
N ARG A 93 -7.79 3.49 -4.25
CA ARG A 93 -6.94 2.51 -3.56
C ARG A 93 -5.50 2.63 -4.03
N LEU A 94 -4.60 2.49 -3.08
CA LEU A 94 -3.18 2.32 -3.33
C LEU A 94 -2.91 0.84 -3.59
N LEU A 95 -2.33 0.54 -4.74
CA LEU A 95 -1.86 -0.79 -5.12
C LEU A 95 -0.33 -0.78 -5.08
N MET A 96 0.25 -1.79 -4.46
CA MET A 96 1.70 -2.03 -4.41
C MET A 96 1.94 -3.50 -4.73
N TRP A 97 2.75 -3.80 -5.74
CA TRP A 97 2.90 -5.18 -6.20
C TRP A 97 4.35 -5.62 -6.35
N VAL A 98 4.50 -6.94 -6.35
CA VAL A 98 5.70 -7.66 -6.78
C VAL A 98 5.27 -8.76 -7.71
N GLY A 99 5.91 -8.84 -8.88
CA GLY A 99 5.74 -9.93 -9.85
C GLY A 99 7.04 -10.65 -10.10
N ASP A 100 6.98 -11.96 -10.27
CA ASP A 100 8.12 -12.82 -10.60
C ASP A 100 7.80 -13.76 -11.76
N GLU A 101 8.85 -14.26 -12.41
CA GLU A 101 8.81 -15.32 -13.44
C GLU A 101 9.30 -16.64 -12.81
N GLY A 102 8.70 -17.02 -11.68
CA GLY A 102 9.07 -18.21 -10.91
C GLY A 102 8.22 -19.43 -11.22
N ILE A 103 8.24 -20.39 -10.29
CA ILE A 103 7.51 -21.67 -10.47
C ILE A 103 5.99 -21.49 -10.51
N GLY A 104 5.46 -20.35 -10.08
CA GLY A 104 4.02 -20.16 -9.91
C GLY A 104 3.40 -20.97 -8.78
N ILE A 105 2.09 -20.80 -8.61
CA ILE A 105 1.27 -21.45 -7.57
C ILE A 105 0.03 -21.98 -8.27
N ALA A 106 -0.32 -23.26 -8.03
CA ALA A 106 -1.56 -23.81 -8.53
C ALA A 106 -2.78 -23.17 -7.86
N ALA A 107 -3.87 -23.01 -8.58
CA ALA A 107 -5.05 -22.30 -8.09
C ALA A 107 -5.59 -22.88 -6.78
N GLU A 108 -5.58 -24.21 -6.64
CA GLU A 108 -5.98 -24.95 -5.44
C GLU A 108 -5.02 -24.76 -4.25
N GLU A 109 -3.79 -24.33 -4.49
CA GLU A 109 -2.78 -24.09 -3.46
C GLU A 109 -2.76 -22.65 -2.96
N ILE A 110 -3.41 -21.70 -3.66
CA ILE A 110 -3.39 -20.25 -3.28
C ILE A 110 -3.88 -20.04 -1.85
N GLU A 111 -4.96 -20.70 -1.44
CA GLU A 111 -5.47 -20.60 -0.07
C GLU A 111 -4.57 -21.30 0.96
N VAL A 112 -3.82 -22.31 0.53
CA VAL A 112 -2.85 -23.00 1.40
C VAL A 112 -1.65 -22.12 1.71
N VAL A 113 -1.12 -21.40 0.72
CA VAL A 113 0.05 -20.52 0.91
C VAL A 113 -0.24 -19.31 1.80
N ARG A 114 -1.50 -18.93 1.97
CA ARG A 114 -1.94 -17.88 2.91
C ARG A 114 -1.89 -18.34 4.37
N GLN A 115 -1.98 -19.66 4.62
CA GLN A 115 -2.02 -20.19 5.98
C GLN A 115 -0.64 -20.17 6.62
N ARG A 116 -0.59 -19.81 7.92
CA ARG A 116 0.65 -19.79 8.71
C ARG A 116 1.30 -21.17 8.72
N PHE A 117 2.62 -21.21 8.56
CA PHE A 117 3.42 -22.44 8.56
C PHE A 117 3.10 -23.43 7.43
N LYS A 118 2.28 -23.04 6.45
CA LYS A 118 1.99 -23.87 5.29
C LYS A 118 2.88 -23.52 4.13
N ARG A 119 3.23 -24.54 3.37
CA ARG A 119 4.03 -24.43 2.15
C ARG A 119 3.53 -25.49 1.17
N THR A 120 3.55 -25.17 -0.12
CA THR A 120 3.23 -26.15 -1.17
C THR A 120 4.36 -27.16 -1.33
N ALA A 121 4.07 -28.30 -1.96
CA ALA A 121 5.08 -29.34 -2.20
C ALA A 121 6.27 -28.79 -3.01
N GLY A 122 6.01 -28.06 -4.08
CA GLY A 122 7.06 -27.44 -4.90
C GLY A 122 7.90 -26.41 -4.13
N ALA A 123 7.27 -25.63 -3.24
CA ALA A 123 7.99 -24.69 -2.38
C ALA A 123 8.86 -25.38 -1.31
N GLN A 124 8.47 -26.57 -0.85
CA GLN A 124 9.25 -27.37 0.11
C GLN A 124 10.54 -27.92 -0.49
N GLU A 125 10.50 -28.32 -1.76
CA GLU A 125 11.66 -28.87 -2.46
C GLU A 125 12.72 -27.80 -2.78
N MET A 126 12.29 -26.58 -3.05
CA MET A 126 13.20 -25.52 -3.52
C MET A 126 14.01 -24.85 -2.41
N SER A 127 13.49 -24.71 -1.19
CA SER A 127 14.25 -24.01 -0.15
C SER A 127 13.67 -24.18 1.26
N SER A 128 14.51 -23.93 2.28
CA SER A 128 14.06 -23.79 3.66
C SER A 128 13.32 -22.45 3.89
N GLY A 129 12.30 -22.45 4.74
CA GLY A 129 11.58 -21.23 5.13
C GLY A 129 10.53 -21.50 6.19
N THR A 130 10.18 -20.50 6.97
CA THR A 130 9.30 -20.61 8.13
C THR A 130 7.83 -20.78 7.76
N GLY A 131 7.43 -20.37 6.55
CA GLY A 131 6.01 -20.30 6.14
C GLY A 131 5.24 -19.15 6.81
N LEU A 132 5.96 -18.16 7.36
CA LEU A 132 5.35 -17.00 8.03
C LEU A 132 5.32 -15.74 7.16
N GLY A 133 6.18 -15.63 6.14
CA GLY A 133 6.35 -14.40 5.38
C GLY A 133 5.04 -13.84 4.81
N LEU A 134 4.23 -14.68 4.18
CA LEU A 134 2.96 -14.24 3.58
C LEU A 134 1.92 -13.85 4.63
N SER A 135 1.85 -14.56 5.75
CA SER A 135 0.95 -14.20 6.86
C SER A 135 1.35 -12.88 7.54
N ILE A 136 2.64 -12.52 7.52
CA ILE A 136 3.11 -11.20 7.96
C ILE A 136 2.60 -10.13 7.01
N VAL A 137 2.72 -10.33 5.70
CA VAL A 137 2.20 -9.40 4.70
C VAL A 137 0.70 -9.18 4.89
N GLU A 138 -0.08 -10.26 4.99
CA GLU A 138 -1.53 -10.18 5.21
C GLU A 138 -1.88 -9.42 6.50
N THR A 139 -1.15 -9.69 7.58
CA THR A 139 -1.36 -9.01 8.87
C THR A 139 -1.11 -7.50 8.76
N ILE A 140 -0.02 -7.10 8.12
CA ILE A 140 0.33 -5.68 7.94
C ILE A 140 -0.70 -4.98 7.05
N VAL A 141 -1.06 -5.60 5.93
CA VAL A 141 -2.02 -5.05 4.98
C VAL A 141 -3.42 -4.93 5.59
N ALA A 142 -3.85 -5.95 6.34
CA ALA A 142 -5.13 -5.93 7.06
C ALA A 142 -5.18 -4.83 8.13
N ALA A 143 -4.08 -4.59 8.84
CA ALA A 143 -3.98 -3.49 9.81
C ALA A 143 -4.14 -2.10 9.15
N HIS A 144 -3.80 -1.97 7.86
CA HIS A 144 -4.05 -0.76 7.05
C HIS A 144 -5.44 -0.76 6.38
N GLY A 145 -6.36 -1.66 6.78
CA GLY A 145 -7.70 -1.79 6.18
C GLY A 145 -7.68 -2.33 4.74
N GLY A 146 -6.57 -2.94 4.34
CA GLY A 146 -6.34 -3.44 3.00
C GLY A 146 -6.50 -4.96 2.86
N ARG A 147 -6.10 -5.48 1.70
CA ARG A 147 -6.05 -6.91 1.41
C ARG A 147 -4.85 -7.24 0.51
N LEU A 148 -4.43 -8.50 0.54
CA LEU A 148 -3.46 -9.08 -0.38
C LEU A 148 -4.19 -9.89 -1.46
N ASP A 149 -3.96 -9.54 -2.71
CA ASP A 149 -4.43 -10.29 -3.88
C ASP A 149 -3.27 -11.08 -4.50
N ILE A 150 -3.51 -12.32 -4.92
CA ILE A 150 -2.52 -13.20 -5.54
C ILE A 150 -3.06 -13.64 -6.90
N ARG A 151 -2.24 -13.45 -7.94
CA ARG A 151 -2.45 -14.02 -9.27
C ARG A 151 -1.23 -14.83 -9.62
N SER A 152 -1.43 -16.09 -9.96
CA SER A 152 -0.34 -17.00 -10.25
C SER A 152 -0.78 -18.10 -11.19
N GLU A 153 0.16 -18.57 -12.02
CA GLU A 153 -0.01 -19.71 -12.91
C GLU A 153 1.27 -20.55 -12.85
N VAL A 154 1.11 -21.86 -12.76
CA VAL A 154 2.24 -22.80 -12.66
C VAL A 154 3.14 -22.68 -13.90
N GLY A 155 4.40 -22.43 -13.68
CA GLY A 155 5.41 -22.25 -14.74
C GLY A 155 5.50 -20.84 -15.32
N GLU A 156 4.54 -19.95 -15.03
CA GLU A 156 4.53 -18.56 -15.53
C GLU A 156 4.95 -17.54 -14.47
N GLY A 157 4.86 -17.92 -13.19
CA GLY A 157 5.20 -17.05 -12.05
C GLY A 157 4.01 -16.52 -11.29
N SER A 158 4.25 -15.49 -10.47
CA SER A 158 3.26 -14.95 -9.57
C SER A 158 3.27 -13.42 -9.55
N VAL A 159 2.11 -12.83 -9.26
CA VAL A 159 1.96 -11.41 -8.92
C VAL A 159 1.21 -11.30 -7.60
N PHE A 160 1.86 -10.70 -6.62
CA PHE A 160 1.28 -10.37 -5.32
C PHE A 160 1.00 -8.89 -5.26
N THR A 161 -0.23 -8.50 -4.93
CA THR A 161 -0.66 -7.10 -4.88
C THR A 161 -1.25 -6.77 -3.52
N MET A 162 -0.61 -5.89 -2.78
CA MET A 162 -1.15 -5.26 -1.58
C MET A 162 -2.07 -4.12 -2.03
N THR A 163 -3.32 -4.13 -1.60
CA THR A 163 -4.31 -3.11 -1.92
C THR A 163 -4.76 -2.44 -0.62
N ILE A 164 -4.50 -1.13 -0.47
CA ILE A 164 -4.86 -0.34 0.71
C ILE A 164 -5.84 0.75 0.29
N PRO A 165 -6.98 0.94 1.00
CA PRO A 165 -7.86 2.07 0.73
C PRO A 165 -7.12 3.38 1.03
N LEU A 166 -7.16 4.32 0.10
CA LEU A 166 -6.79 5.69 0.41
C LEU A 166 -8.03 6.32 1.08
N GLU A 167 -7.87 6.79 2.32
CA GLU A 167 -8.90 7.62 2.91
C GLU A 167 -9.12 8.80 1.95
N ALA A 168 -10.39 9.08 1.63
CA ALA A 168 -10.71 10.28 0.88
C ALA A 168 -10.15 11.45 1.69
N SER A 169 -9.12 12.13 1.19
CA SER A 169 -8.67 13.38 1.79
C SER A 169 -9.92 14.24 1.95
N PRO A 170 -10.21 14.76 3.15
CA PRO A 170 -11.33 15.66 3.30
C PRO A 170 -11.10 16.79 2.30
N VAL A 171 -11.95 16.86 1.29
CA VAL A 171 -11.99 18.00 0.38
C VAL A 171 -12.14 19.20 1.30
N PRO A 172 -11.23 20.19 1.32
CA PRO A 172 -11.43 21.38 2.12
C PRO A 172 -12.77 21.94 1.65
N SER A 173 -13.76 21.84 2.52
CA SER A 173 -15.04 22.47 2.29
C SER A 173 -14.75 23.96 2.24
N SER A 174 -14.70 24.51 1.04
CA SER A 174 -14.74 25.95 0.78
C SER A 174 -16.12 26.45 1.19
N SER A 175 -16.35 26.47 2.49
CA SER A 175 -17.37 27.30 3.11
C SER A 175 -16.76 28.70 3.24
N GLU A 176 -16.58 29.40 2.13
CA GLU A 176 -16.56 30.83 2.18
C GLU A 176 -17.94 31.29 2.63
N THR A 177 -18.00 31.55 3.90
CA THR A 177 -19.05 32.33 4.50
C THR A 177 -18.97 33.71 3.87
N ALA A 178 -19.83 33.95 2.88
CA ALA A 178 -20.16 35.29 2.43
C ALA A 178 -20.81 35.99 3.63
N THR A 179 -20.04 36.74 4.36
CA THR A 179 -20.54 37.69 5.36
C THR A 179 -21.19 38.81 4.56
N SER A 180 -22.50 38.71 4.41
CA SER A 180 -23.31 39.84 3.97
C SER A 180 -23.27 40.89 5.09
N GLY A 181 -22.39 41.86 4.93
CA GLY A 181 -22.43 43.09 5.71
C GLY A 181 -23.69 43.87 5.32
N ASP A 182 -24.67 43.78 6.18
CA ASP A 182 -25.81 44.72 6.24
C ASP A 182 -25.26 46.08 6.68
N VAL A 183 -25.13 47.00 5.72
CA VAL A 183 -24.92 48.42 6.00
C VAL A 183 -26.25 49.11 5.71
N GLY A 184 -27.05 49.25 6.77
CA GLY A 184 -28.19 50.13 6.79
C GLY A 184 -27.77 51.58 6.53
N ALA A 185 -28.07 52.09 5.38
CA ALA A 185 -28.08 53.50 5.09
C ALA A 185 -29.54 53.95 4.86
N SER A 186 -30.10 54.61 5.84
CA SER A 186 -31.38 55.33 5.72
C SER A 186 -31.25 56.49 4.74
N PRO A 187 -32.28 56.76 3.90
CA PRO A 187 -32.26 57.90 3.02
C PRO A 187 -32.64 59.17 3.76
N PRO A 188 -32.10 60.35 3.39
CA PRO A 188 -32.46 61.60 4.03
C PRO A 188 -33.83 62.10 3.55
N GLU A 189 -34.63 62.52 4.50
CA GLU A 189 -35.89 63.18 4.38
C GLU A 189 -35.77 64.51 3.61
N GLN A 190 -36.51 64.65 2.51
CA GLN A 190 -36.68 65.92 1.82
C GLN A 190 -37.91 66.65 2.35
N SER A 191 -37.67 67.74 3.05
CA SER A 191 -38.70 68.72 3.40
C SER A 191 -38.96 69.65 2.21
N PRO A 192 -40.23 70.05 2.00
CA PRO A 192 -40.58 70.92 0.89
C PRO A 192 -40.45 72.39 1.32
N THR A 193 -39.87 73.17 0.49
CA THR A 193 -40.03 74.65 0.59
C THR A 193 -40.54 75.20 -0.72
N ALA A 194 -41.55 75.96 -0.46
CA ALA A 194 -42.44 76.64 -1.39
C ALA A 194 -41.86 77.89 -2.07
N SER A 195 -42.48 78.22 -3.19
CA SER A 195 -42.93 79.53 -3.65
C SER A 195 -42.01 80.55 -4.28
N LYS A 196 -42.56 81.01 -5.40
CA LYS A 196 -42.53 82.37 -5.96
C LYS A 196 -41.26 82.74 -6.75
N GLU A 197 -41.37 83.22 -7.94
CA GLU A 197 -42.26 84.03 -8.80
C GLU A 197 -42.02 83.68 -10.25
#